data_9bb28cdd3cb417cf69140dc95a0cb780
#
_entry.id   9bb28cdd3cb417cf69140dc95a0cb780
#
_cell.length_a   1.000
_cell.length_b   1.000
_cell.length_c   1.000
_cell.angle_alpha   90.00
_cell.angle_beta   90.00
_cell.angle_gamma   90.00
#
_symmetry.space_group_name_H-M   'P 1'
#
loop_
_entity.id
_entity.type
_entity.pdbx_description
1 polymer ?
#
loop_
_entity_poly.entity_id
_entity_poly.type
_entity_poly.pdbx_seq_one_letter_code
_entity_poly.pdbx_strand_id
1 'polypeptide(L)'
;MRILVIEDNSDIAANLGDYLEDRGHIVDFAADGVTGLHLAVVNDFDAIVLDLNLPGMDGLEVCRKFRVDARKTTPILMLTARDALE
;
A
#
# COMPACT_ATOMS: atom_id res chain seq x y z
N MET A 1 -9.85 -10.88 -3.89
CA MET A 1 -9.14 -9.73 -4.49
C MET A 1 -7.64 -9.88 -4.28
N ARG A 2 -6.88 -9.29 -5.15
CA ARG A 2 -5.44 -9.18 -4.99
C ARG A 2 -5.12 -7.80 -4.45
N ILE A 3 -4.46 -7.74 -3.29
CA ILE A 3 -4.24 -6.50 -2.55
C ILE A 3 -2.75 -6.31 -2.31
N LEU A 4 -2.27 -5.09 -2.57
CA LEU A 4 -0.89 -4.71 -2.26
C LEU A 4 -0.89 -3.91 -0.97
N VAL A 5 -0.07 -4.33 0.00
CA VAL A 5 0.12 -3.60 1.26
C VAL A 5 1.51 -2.96 1.23
N ILE A 6 1.54 -1.63 1.29
CA ILE A 6 2.79 -0.86 1.30
C ILE A 6 2.95 -0.29 2.70
N GLU A 7 3.78 -0.96 3.51
CA GLU A 7 3.92 -0.67 4.92
C GLU A 7 5.31 -1.11 5.38
N ASP A 8 6.08 -0.21 5.98
CA ASP A 8 7.45 -0.51 6.42
C ASP A 8 7.51 -1.21 7.77
N ASN A 9 6.47 -1.09 8.58
CA ASN A 9 6.43 -1.79 9.86
C ASN A 9 6.00 -3.23 9.62
N SER A 10 6.91 -4.18 9.86
CA SER A 10 6.66 -5.58 9.54
C SER A 10 5.52 -6.19 10.37
N ASP A 11 5.34 -5.75 11.61
CA ASP A 11 4.27 -6.26 12.45
C ASP A 11 2.90 -5.80 11.95
N ILE A 12 2.79 -4.54 11.57
CA ILE A 12 1.55 -4.01 11.01
C ILE A 12 1.25 -4.69 9.68
N ALA A 13 2.26 -4.83 8.83
CA ALA A 13 2.08 -5.49 7.54
C ALA A 13 1.60 -6.94 7.72
N ALA A 14 2.23 -7.67 8.65
CA ALA A 14 1.85 -9.06 8.91
C ALA A 14 0.42 -9.16 9.42
N ASN A 15 0.04 -8.28 10.34
CA ASN A 15 -1.32 -8.29 10.89
C ASN A 15 -2.36 -7.98 9.82
N LEU A 16 -2.09 -7.00 8.96
CA LEU A 16 -2.98 -6.69 7.86
C LEU A 16 -3.06 -7.85 6.87
N GLY A 17 -1.92 -8.45 6.56
CA GLY A 17 -1.88 -9.58 5.63
C GLY A 17 -2.69 -10.76 6.15
N ASP A 18 -2.51 -11.11 7.42
CA ASP A 18 -3.26 -12.21 8.03
C ASP A 18 -4.76 -11.94 8.00
N TYR A 19 -5.15 -10.72 8.35
CA TYR A 19 -6.56 -10.34 8.33
C TYR A 19 -7.16 -10.48 6.95
N LEU A 20 -6.45 -9.99 5.94
CA LEU A 20 -6.95 -10.01 4.57
C LEU A 20 -6.93 -11.42 3.98
N GLU A 21 -5.89 -12.19 4.26
CA GLU A 21 -5.79 -13.56 3.77
C GLU A 21 -6.84 -14.47 4.38
N ASP A 22 -7.19 -14.24 5.65
CA ASP A 22 -8.26 -14.97 6.30
C ASP A 22 -9.60 -14.75 5.62
N ARG A 23 -9.74 -13.64 4.90
CA ARG A 23 -10.96 -13.33 4.18
C ARG A 23 -10.90 -13.72 2.69
N GLY A 24 -9.88 -14.49 2.33
CA GLY A 24 -9.79 -15.04 0.98
C GLY A 24 -9.07 -14.16 -0.03
N HIS A 25 -8.39 -13.11 0.42
CA HIS A 25 -7.65 -12.24 -0.48
C HIS A 25 -6.21 -12.72 -0.64
N ILE A 26 -5.61 -12.38 -1.77
CA ILE A 26 -4.20 -12.61 -2.03
C ILE A 26 -3.48 -11.32 -1.73
N VAL A 27 -2.44 -11.36 -0.89
CA VAL A 27 -1.77 -10.15 -0.42
C VAL A 27 -0.29 -10.18 -0.83
N ASP A 28 0.14 -9.09 -1.46
CA ASP A 28 1.55 -8.83 -1.73
C ASP A 28 2.00 -7.69 -0.84
N PHE A 29 3.29 -7.63 -0.53
CA PHE A 29 3.83 -6.64 0.41
C PHE A 29 4.97 -5.86 -0.21
N ALA A 30 5.07 -4.58 0.18
CA ALA A 30 6.22 -3.73 -0.11
C ALA A 30 6.55 -2.95 1.15
N ALA A 31 7.84 -2.82 1.47
CA ALA A 31 8.26 -2.17 2.71
C ALA A 31 8.64 -0.71 2.53
N ASP A 32 8.60 -0.21 1.31
CA ASP A 32 8.93 1.19 1.02
C ASP A 32 8.15 1.68 -0.19
N GLY A 33 8.17 3.00 -0.38
CA GLY A 33 7.37 3.63 -1.44
C GLY A 33 7.85 3.30 -2.83
N VAL A 34 9.15 3.22 -3.04
CA VAL A 34 9.71 2.94 -4.37
C VAL A 34 9.33 1.54 -4.83
N THR A 35 9.54 0.55 -3.98
CA THR A 35 9.17 -0.84 -4.28
C THR A 35 7.67 -0.96 -4.47
N GLY A 36 6.90 -0.31 -3.58
CA GLY A 36 5.44 -0.35 -3.66
C GLY A 36 4.92 0.23 -4.95
N LEU A 37 5.44 1.38 -5.36
CA LEU A 37 5.04 2.00 -6.61
C LEU A 37 5.36 1.11 -7.80
N HIS A 38 6.56 0.53 -7.80
CA HIS A 38 6.97 -0.36 -8.89
C HIS A 38 6.00 -1.55 -9.00
N LEU A 39 5.73 -2.22 -7.89
CA LEU A 39 4.82 -3.37 -7.90
C LEU A 39 3.42 -2.97 -8.36
N ALA A 40 2.95 -1.80 -7.89
CA ALA A 40 1.62 -1.32 -8.24
C ALA A 40 1.49 -1.04 -9.74
N VAL A 41 2.57 -0.57 -10.36
CA VAL A 41 2.55 -0.23 -11.79
C VAL A 41 2.63 -1.48 -12.67
N VAL A 42 3.48 -2.44 -12.30
CA VAL A 42 3.73 -3.61 -13.16
C VAL A 42 2.75 -4.76 -12.94
N ASN A 43 1.94 -4.72 -11.90
CA ASN A 43 0.95 -5.74 -11.61
C ASN A 43 -0.44 -5.12 -11.51
N ASP A 44 -1.45 -5.95 -11.69
CA ASP A 44 -2.84 -5.50 -11.56
C ASP A 44 -3.36 -5.92 -10.19
N PHE A 45 -3.51 -4.93 -9.30
CA PHE A 45 -4.12 -5.13 -7.99
C PHE A 45 -5.55 -4.63 -8.00
N ASP A 46 -6.38 -5.23 -7.16
CA ASP A 46 -7.76 -4.77 -7.00
C ASP A 46 -7.84 -3.62 -6.01
N ALA A 47 -6.90 -3.56 -5.08
CA ALA A 47 -6.83 -2.48 -4.10
C ALA A 47 -5.41 -2.37 -3.55
N ILE A 48 -5.07 -1.20 -3.03
CA ILE A 48 -3.77 -0.93 -2.42
C ILE A 48 -4.01 -0.35 -1.05
N VAL A 49 -3.32 -0.88 -0.03
CA VAL A 49 -3.27 -0.28 1.31
C VAL A 49 -1.92 0.41 1.43
N LEU A 50 -1.93 1.70 1.70
CA LEU A 50 -0.74 2.54 1.62
C LEU A 50 -0.55 3.32 2.91
N ASP A 51 0.59 3.10 3.57
CA ASP A 51 0.98 3.91 4.72
C ASP A 51 1.56 5.23 4.21
N LEU A 52 1.18 6.33 4.83
CA LEU A 52 1.68 7.65 4.46
C LEU A 52 3.09 7.92 4.96
N ASN A 53 3.52 7.24 6.03
CA ASN A 53 4.82 7.47 6.65
C ASN A 53 5.83 6.41 6.24
N LEU A 54 6.23 6.44 4.96
CA LEU A 54 7.17 5.47 4.42
C LEU A 54 8.58 6.05 4.34
N PRO A 55 9.61 5.21 4.48
CA PRO A 55 10.97 5.67 4.21
C PRO A 55 11.16 5.93 2.72
N GLY A 56 12.00 6.89 2.42
CA GLY A 56 12.34 7.24 1.04
C GLY A 56 11.29 8.11 0.39
N MET A 57 10.28 7.50 -0.18
CA MET A 57 9.19 8.21 -0.84
C MET A 57 7.94 8.12 0.04
N ASP A 58 7.40 9.27 0.47
CA ASP A 58 6.21 9.25 1.33
C ASP A 58 4.97 8.79 0.56
N GLY A 59 3.93 8.43 1.32
CA GLY A 59 2.73 7.85 0.74
C GLY A 59 1.99 8.78 -0.21
N LEU A 60 1.99 10.07 0.05
CA LEU A 60 1.32 11.02 -0.85
C LEU A 60 2.03 11.09 -2.20
N GLU A 61 3.36 11.03 -2.18
CA GLU A 61 4.16 11.01 -3.41
C GLU A 61 3.88 9.74 -4.21
N VAL A 62 3.80 8.59 -3.53
CA VAL A 62 3.46 7.32 -4.18
C VAL A 62 2.10 7.42 -4.85
N CYS A 63 1.12 7.96 -4.12
CA CYS A 63 -0.22 8.11 -4.64
C CYS A 63 -0.25 9.00 -5.88
N ARG A 64 0.43 10.14 -5.81
CA ARG A 64 0.47 11.09 -6.93
C ARG A 64 1.09 10.44 -8.17
N LYS A 65 2.23 9.79 -8.00
CA LYS A 65 2.91 9.15 -9.14
C LYS A 65 2.05 8.03 -9.73
N PHE A 66 1.38 7.27 -8.88
CA PHE A 66 0.51 6.20 -9.33
C PHE A 66 -0.67 6.73 -10.15
N ARG A 67 -1.32 7.80 -9.66
CA ARG A 67 -2.47 8.38 -10.33
C ARG A 67 -2.09 9.14 -11.60
N VAL A 68 -1.07 9.99 -11.50
CA VAL A 68 -0.75 10.94 -12.57
C VAL A 68 0.20 10.32 -13.59
N ASP A 69 1.31 9.77 -13.15
CA ASP A 69 2.34 9.29 -14.07
C ASP A 69 1.99 7.92 -14.64
N ALA A 70 1.49 7.02 -13.82
CA ALA A 70 1.12 5.67 -14.28
C ALA A 70 -0.32 5.60 -14.77
N ARG A 71 -1.13 6.61 -14.48
CA ARG A 71 -2.53 6.71 -14.90
C ARG A 71 -3.37 5.53 -14.47
N LYS A 72 -3.13 5.05 -13.26
CA LYS A 72 -3.87 3.93 -12.69
C LYS A 72 -4.98 4.44 -11.80
N THR A 73 -6.07 3.69 -11.77
CA THR A 73 -7.26 4.07 -11.00
C THR A 73 -7.60 3.08 -9.90
N THR A 74 -6.71 2.14 -9.60
CA THR A 74 -6.89 1.18 -8.52
C THR A 74 -7.21 1.90 -7.22
N PRO A 75 -8.22 1.48 -6.45
CA PRO A 75 -8.53 2.11 -5.17
C PRO A 75 -7.36 2.02 -4.20
N ILE A 76 -7.11 3.11 -3.49
CA ILE A 76 -6.05 3.18 -2.49
C ILE A 76 -6.67 3.55 -1.16
N LEU A 77 -6.45 2.70 -0.14
CA LEU A 77 -6.82 2.99 1.23
C LEU A 77 -5.56 3.48 1.94
N MET A 78 -5.60 4.72 2.40
CA MET A 78 -4.45 5.33 3.07
C MET A 78 -4.52 5.12 4.57
N LEU A 79 -3.39 4.74 5.16
CA LEU A 79 -3.25 4.61 6.60
C LEU A 79 -2.37 5.74 7.11
N THR A 80 -2.75 6.31 8.25
CA THR A 80 -1.88 7.26 8.93
C THR A 80 -1.57 6.70 10.30
N ALA A 81 -0.32 6.65 10.63
CA ALA A 81 0.10 6.05 11.89
C ALA A 81 -0.29 6.89 13.07
N ARG A 82 -0.66 8.11 12.85
CA ARG A 82 -0.98 8.96 13.94
C ARG A 82 -2.34 9.42 13.94
N ASP A 83 -2.62 9.40 14.13
CA ASP A 83 -3.63 9.81 14.18
C ASP A 83 -4.28 10.17 14.83
N ALA A 84 -4.35 10.07 14.66
CA ALA A 84 -4.94 10.21 15.05
C ALA A 84 -5.36 10.44 16.20
N LEU A 85 -5.29 10.37 16.56
CA LEU A 85 -5.69 10.58 17.57
C LEU A 85 -5.52 11.61 18.22
N GLU A 86 -5.21 12.12 17.87
CA GLU A 86 -5.12 13.09 18.55
C GLU A 86 -5.81 13.77 18.58
#